data_1aeed339f5f6742a04ce68c6ff7345a2
#
_entry.id   1aeed339f5f6742a04ce68c6ff7345a2
#
_cell.length_a   1.000
_cell.length_b   1.000
_cell.length_c   1.000
_cell.angle_alpha   90.00
_cell.angle_beta   90.00
_cell.angle_gamma   90.00
#
_symmetry.space_group_name_H-M   'P 1'
#
loop_
_entity.id
_entity.type
_entity.pdbx_description
1 polymer ?
#
loop_
_entity_poly.entity_id
_entity_poly.type
_entity_poly.pdbx_seq_one_letter_code
_entity_poly.pdbx_strand_id
1 'polypeptide(L)'
;MAVYVFTHGSDVLKVGKVGPKSQARYTSQHYNPGSAQSTLAASIIADADHIGLGEADRAEIGNWIRTNVDRVNILLPATLGVPVLTLLESFLQCRLRPRYEGFRSQRG
;
A
#
# COMPACT_ATOMS: atom_id res chain seq x y z
N MET A 1 15.14 -1.53 -5.41
CA MET A 1 14.19 -1.56 -4.31
C MET A 1 13.46 -0.22 -4.19
N ALA A 2 12.35 -0.21 -3.51
CA ALA A 2 11.51 0.98 -3.45
C ALA A 2 10.68 1.02 -2.18
N VAL A 3 10.31 2.23 -1.78
CA VAL A 3 9.18 2.47 -0.87
C VAL A 3 8.04 3.00 -1.72
N TYR A 4 6.85 2.43 -1.55
CA TYR A 4 5.66 2.87 -2.27
C TYR A 4 4.65 3.50 -1.32
N VAL A 5 3.91 4.47 -1.85
CA VAL A 5 2.84 5.16 -1.13
C VAL A 5 1.59 5.12 -1.99
N PHE A 6 0.50 4.60 -1.45
CA PHE A 6 -0.82 4.64 -2.09
C PHE A 6 -1.67 5.73 -1.46
N THR A 7 -2.33 6.52 -2.30
CA THR A 7 -3.22 7.60 -1.85
C THR A 7 -4.57 7.54 -2.57
N HIS A 8 -5.60 7.99 -1.88
CA HIS A 8 -6.94 8.18 -2.44
C HIS A 8 -7.42 9.54 -1.96
N GLY A 9 -7.54 10.49 -2.89
CA GLY A 9 -7.84 11.87 -2.52
C GLY A 9 -6.77 12.42 -1.56
N SER A 10 -7.19 12.89 -0.41
CA SER A 10 -6.28 13.39 0.64
C SER A 10 -5.80 12.30 1.60
N ASP A 11 -6.32 11.07 1.49
CA ASP A 11 -5.95 9.99 2.39
C ASP A 11 -4.71 9.26 1.90
N VAL A 12 -3.72 9.10 2.78
CA VAL A 12 -2.64 8.14 2.56
C VAL A 12 -3.15 6.79 3.03
N LEU A 13 -3.25 5.84 2.11
CA LEU A 13 -3.84 4.53 2.40
C LEU A 13 -2.82 3.56 2.94
N LYS A 14 -1.65 3.49 2.31
CA LYS A 14 -0.65 2.50 2.64
C LYS A 14 0.74 2.98 2.26
N VAL A 15 1.70 2.69 3.12
CA VAL A 15 3.14 2.83 2.85
C VAL A 15 3.78 1.47 3.04
N GLY A 16 4.54 1.03 2.06
CA GLY A 16 5.22 -0.25 2.14
C GLY A 16 6.55 -0.24 1.40
N LYS A 17 7.22 -1.37 1.44
CA LYS A 17 8.53 -1.50 0.78
C LYS A 17 8.59 -2.72 -0.11
N VAL A 18 9.46 -2.64 -1.11
CA VAL A 18 9.78 -3.73 -2.01
C VAL A 18 11.28 -3.91 -1.99
N GLY A 19 11.73 -5.07 -1.56
CA GLY A 19 13.14 -5.43 -1.58
C GLY A 19 13.66 -5.65 -3.00
N PRO A 20 14.97 -5.92 -3.16
CA PRO A 20 15.58 -6.02 -4.49
C PRO A 20 14.99 -7.13 -5.39
N LYS A 21 14.35 -8.15 -4.81
CA LYS A 21 13.87 -9.32 -5.56
C LYS A 21 12.37 -9.55 -5.44
N SER A 22 11.60 -8.57 -4.98
CA SER A 22 10.18 -8.77 -4.64
C SER A 22 9.22 -8.20 -5.68
N GLN A 23 9.36 -8.58 -6.95
CA GLN A 23 8.54 -8.02 -8.03
C GLN A 23 7.05 -8.38 -7.97
N ALA A 24 6.72 -9.59 -7.54
CA ALA A 24 5.31 -10.00 -7.45
C ALA A 24 4.50 -9.08 -6.55
N ARG A 25 5.09 -8.69 -5.43
CA ARG A 25 4.48 -7.77 -4.49
C ARG A 25 4.28 -6.38 -5.09
N TYR A 26 5.15 -6.01 -6.02
CA TYR A 26 5.08 -4.73 -6.72
C TYR A 26 3.91 -4.66 -7.70
N THR A 27 3.58 -5.79 -8.33
CA THR A 27 2.70 -5.80 -9.50
C THR A 27 1.32 -6.39 -9.23
N SER A 28 1.17 -7.38 -8.36
CA SER A 28 -0.08 -8.13 -8.24
C SER A 28 -0.68 -8.23 -6.85
N GLN A 29 0.14 -8.40 -5.82
CA GLN A 29 -0.39 -8.72 -4.49
C GLN A 29 -1.31 -7.64 -3.90
N HIS A 30 -1.10 -6.37 -4.26
CA HIS A 30 -1.91 -5.27 -3.75
C HIS A 30 -3.27 -5.14 -4.43
N TYR A 31 -3.43 -5.72 -5.61
CA TYR A 31 -4.65 -5.61 -6.41
C TYR A 31 -5.58 -6.81 -6.28
N ASN A 32 -5.09 -7.94 -5.78
CA ASN A 32 -5.86 -9.17 -5.65
C ASN A 32 -6.07 -9.51 -4.17
N PRO A 33 -7.30 -9.41 -3.63
CA PRO A 33 -7.55 -9.63 -2.21
C PRO A 33 -7.27 -11.05 -1.73
N GLY A 34 -7.22 -12.04 -2.66
CA GLY A 34 -6.97 -13.43 -2.31
C GLY A 34 -5.51 -13.86 -2.43
N SER A 35 -4.60 -13.00 -2.89
CA SER A 35 -3.26 -13.41 -3.28
C SER A 35 -2.23 -13.34 -2.16
N ALA A 36 -2.41 -12.50 -1.15
CA ALA A 36 -1.44 -12.34 -0.08
C ALA A 36 -2.07 -11.71 1.14
N GLN A 37 -1.36 -11.82 2.26
CA GLN A 37 -1.73 -11.15 3.49
C GLN A 37 -1.62 -9.63 3.28
N SER A 38 -2.49 -8.90 3.93
CA SER A 38 -2.41 -7.44 3.99
C SER A 38 -2.34 -6.76 2.64
N THR A 39 -3.10 -7.24 1.67
CA THR A 39 -3.16 -6.56 0.39
C THR A 39 -3.95 -5.26 0.50
N LEU A 40 -3.61 -4.31 -0.37
CA LEU A 40 -4.36 -3.06 -0.46
C LEU A 40 -5.83 -3.32 -0.80
N ALA A 41 -6.08 -4.25 -1.72
CA ALA A 41 -7.45 -4.59 -2.14
C ALA A 41 -8.30 -5.06 -0.96
N ALA A 42 -7.77 -5.96 -0.14
CA ALA A 42 -8.49 -6.47 1.03
C ALA A 42 -8.79 -5.35 2.04
N SER A 43 -7.83 -4.47 2.26
CA SER A 43 -7.98 -3.34 3.17
C SER A 43 -9.06 -2.37 2.70
N ILE A 44 -9.09 -2.07 1.41
CA ILE A 44 -10.08 -1.16 0.82
C ILE A 44 -11.48 -1.77 0.91
N ILE A 45 -11.63 -3.06 0.63
CA ILE A 45 -12.93 -3.75 0.75
C ILE A 45 -13.43 -3.69 2.20
N ALA A 46 -12.56 -3.93 3.16
CA ALA A 46 -12.91 -3.86 4.57
C ALA A 46 -13.32 -2.44 5.01
N ASP A 47 -12.84 -1.43 4.31
CA ASP A 47 -13.08 -0.01 4.61
C ASP A 47 -14.06 0.64 3.63
N ALA A 48 -14.92 -0.15 3.02
CA ALA A 48 -15.77 0.26 1.90
C ALA A 48 -16.62 1.50 2.20
N ASP A 49 -17.13 1.62 3.42
CA ASP A 49 -18.00 2.75 3.80
C ASP A 49 -17.24 4.08 3.78
N HIS A 50 -16.05 4.11 4.31
CA HIS A 50 -15.22 5.32 4.30
C HIS A 50 -14.80 5.71 2.88
N ILE A 51 -14.40 4.71 2.10
CA ILE A 51 -13.94 4.91 0.72
C ILE A 51 -15.08 5.29 -0.21
N GLY A 52 -16.32 4.87 0.10
CA GLY A 52 -17.46 5.04 -0.77
C GLY A 52 -17.53 3.97 -1.86
N LEU A 53 -17.14 2.75 -1.54
CA LEU A 53 -17.03 1.65 -2.48
C LEU A 53 -18.39 0.97 -2.68
N GLY A 54 -18.85 0.91 -3.94
CA GLY A 54 -20.08 0.20 -4.30
C GLY A 54 -19.86 -1.30 -4.49
N GLU A 55 -20.97 -2.07 -4.64
CA GLU A 55 -20.87 -3.51 -4.85
C GLU A 55 -20.16 -3.88 -6.15
N ALA A 56 -20.44 -3.14 -7.22
CA ALA A 56 -19.78 -3.37 -8.50
C ALA A 56 -18.27 -3.16 -8.40
N ASP A 57 -17.85 -2.17 -7.62
CA ASP A 57 -16.43 -1.88 -7.39
C ASP A 57 -15.74 -2.98 -6.59
N ARG A 58 -16.46 -3.59 -5.64
CA ARG A 58 -15.93 -4.74 -4.89
C ARG A 58 -15.63 -5.92 -5.78
N ALA A 59 -16.49 -6.18 -6.76
CA ALA A 59 -16.31 -7.27 -7.70
C ALA A 59 -15.10 -7.06 -8.61
N GLU A 60 -14.77 -5.81 -8.90
CA GLU A 60 -13.66 -5.43 -9.77
C GLU A 60 -12.67 -4.53 -9.06
N ILE A 61 -12.29 -4.91 -7.85
CA ILE A 61 -11.48 -4.07 -6.97
C ILE A 61 -10.12 -3.70 -7.59
N GLY A 62 -9.50 -4.60 -8.33
CA GLY A 62 -8.24 -4.31 -8.99
C GLY A 62 -8.36 -3.16 -9.98
N ASN A 63 -9.41 -3.14 -10.78
CA ASN A 63 -9.68 -2.05 -11.71
C ASN A 63 -9.99 -0.75 -10.97
N TRP A 64 -10.79 -0.83 -9.92
CA TRP A 64 -11.13 0.34 -9.11
C TRP A 64 -9.87 1.00 -8.54
N ILE A 65 -8.94 0.19 -8.01
CA ILE A 65 -7.68 0.69 -7.46
C ILE A 65 -6.86 1.39 -8.54
N ARG A 66 -6.70 0.75 -9.70
CA ARG A 66 -5.92 1.32 -10.81
C ARG A 66 -6.49 2.66 -11.29
N THR A 67 -7.81 2.82 -11.21
CA THR A 67 -8.49 4.04 -11.66
C THR A 67 -8.50 5.13 -10.61
N ASN A 68 -8.63 4.79 -9.33
CA ASN A 68 -8.94 5.75 -8.27
C ASN A 68 -7.82 5.95 -7.24
N VAL A 69 -6.85 5.07 -7.19
CA VAL A 69 -5.76 5.15 -6.21
C VAL A 69 -4.47 5.53 -6.91
N ASP A 70 -3.85 6.59 -6.42
CA ASP A 70 -2.54 7.01 -6.92
C ASP A 70 -1.43 6.24 -6.21
N ARG A 71 -0.34 6.05 -6.91
CA ARG A 71 0.84 5.36 -6.39
C ARG A 71 2.09 6.17 -6.68
N VAL A 72 2.89 6.39 -5.65
CA VAL A 72 4.22 6.98 -5.77
C VAL A 72 5.25 5.95 -5.33
N ASN A 73 6.28 5.75 -6.13
CA ASN A 73 7.39 4.86 -5.79
C ASN A 73 8.64 5.69 -5.59
N ILE A 74 9.26 5.55 -4.43
CA ILE A 74 10.55 6.15 -4.12
C ILE A 74 11.60 5.09 -4.35
N LEU A 75 12.36 5.23 -5.43
CA LEU A 75 13.35 4.24 -5.83
C LEU A 75 14.66 4.42 -5.06
N LEU A 76 15.19 3.32 -4.57
CA LEU A 76 16.49 3.29 -3.89
C LEU A 76 17.40 2.26 -4.53
N PRO A 77 18.69 2.59 -4.75
CA PRO A 77 19.66 1.59 -5.20
C PRO A 77 19.77 0.46 -4.18
N ALA A 78 19.86 -0.78 -4.67
CA ALA A 78 20.02 -1.94 -3.79
C ALA A 78 21.29 -1.86 -2.96
N THR A 79 22.31 -1.12 -3.44
CA THR A 79 23.58 -0.93 -2.75
C THR A 79 23.45 -0.21 -1.41
N LEU A 80 22.37 0.52 -1.19
CA LEU A 80 22.13 1.17 0.11
C LEU A 80 21.79 0.18 1.22
N GLY A 81 21.33 -1.01 0.85
CA GLY A 81 20.99 -2.05 1.80
C GLY A 81 19.56 -1.97 2.34
N VAL A 82 19.04 -3.11 2.76
CA VAL A 82 17.68 -3.23 3.31
C VAL A 82 17.47 -2.38 4.57
N PRO A 83 18.44 -2.21 5.48
CA PRO A 83 18.22 -1.33 6.63
C PRO A 83 17.85 0.10 6.27
N VAL A 84 18.43 0.66 5.22
CA VAL A 84 18.08 2.01 4.74
C VAL A 84 16.67 2.04 4.19
N LEU A 85 16.30 1.02 3.44
CA LEU A 85 14.94 0.86 2.92
C LEU A 85 13.91 0.81 4.07
N THR A 86 14.20 0.03 5.09
CA THR A 86 13.33 -0.12 6.26
C THR A 86 13.21 1.19 7.03
N LEU A 87 14.32 1.92 7.17
CA LEU A 87 14.31 3.21 7.83
C LEU A 87 13.41 4.22 7.09
N LEU A 88 13.53 4.28 5.77
CA LEU A 88 12.68 5.18 4.97
C LEU A 88 11.21 4.81 5.08
N GLU A 89 10.89 3.51 4.99
CA GLU A 89 9.51 3.05 5.16
C GLU A 89 8.95 3.47 6.52
N SER A 90 9.70 3.21 7.59
CA SER A 90 9.29 3.54 8.95
C SER A 90 9.11 5.05 9.14
N PHE A 91 10.03 5.83 8.59
CA PHE A 91 9.93 7.30 8.62
C PHE A 91 8.64 7.78 7.95
N LEU A 92 8.34 7.27 6.76
CA LEU A 92 7.14 7.66 6.03
C LEU A 92 5.87 7.20 6.73
N GLN A 93 5.87 6.01 7.33
CA GLN A 93 4.74 5.55 8.12
C GLN A 93 4.48 6.46 9.31
N CYS A 94 5.52 6.89 9.99
CA CYS A 94 5.39 7.85 11.09
C CYS A 94 4.89 9.21 10.63
N ARG A 95 5.40 9.69 9.51
CA ARG A 95 5.12 11.03 9.01
C ARG A 95 3.74 11.14 8.37
N LEU A 96 3.38 10.13 7.56
CA LEU A 96 2.15 10.16 6.76
C LEU A 96 0.97 9.48 7.46
N ARG A 97 1.21 8.60 8.40
CA ARG A 97 0.19 7.86 9.15
C ARG A 97 -0.83 7.21 8.22
N PRO A 98 -0.40 6.21 7.42
CA PRO A 98 -1.29 5.57 6.48
C PRO A 98 -2.49 4.94 7.17
N ARG A 99 -3.63 4.97 6.49
CA ARG A 99 -4.88 4.47 7.03
C ARG A 99 -4.84 2.96 7.26
N TYR A 100 -4.15 2.22 6.41
CA TYR A 100 -4.02 0.76 6.52
C TYR A 100 -2.60 0.39 6.89
N GLU A 101 -2.43 -0.58 7.79
CA GLU A 101 -1.14 -1.15 8.16
C GLU A 101 -0.17 -0.17 8.83
N GLY A 102 1.14 -0.47 8.76
CA GLY A 102 2.17 0.33 9.41
C GLY A 102 2.09 0.21 10.92
N PHE A 103 2.13 1.33 11.58
CA PHE A 103 2.08 1.38 13.04
C PHE A 103 0.66 1.38 13.62
N ARG A 104 -0.30 0.91 12.86
CA ARG A 104 -1.71 0.98 13.26
C ARG A 104 -1.98 0.34 14.61
N SER A 105 -1.39 -0.82 14.88
CA SER A 105 -1.52 -1.51 16.16
C SER A 105 -0.90 -0.74 17.32
N GLN A 106 0.03 0.15 17.04
CA GLN A 106 0.74 0.94 18.03
C GLN A 106 0.06 2.27 18.33
N ARG A 107 -0.90 2.65 17.52
CA ARG A 107 -1.66 3.88 17.73
C ARG A 107 -2.81 3.70 18.69
N GLY A 108 -3.24 2.49 18.81
CA GLY A 108 -4.44 2.08 19.48
C GLY A 108 -4.47 2.25 20.86
#